data_ffb53d00555f859afa54575dd9fa7a29
#
_entry.id   ffb53d00555f859afa54575dd9fa7a29
#
_cell.length_a   1.000
_cell.length_b   1.000
_cell.length_c   1.000
_cell.angle_alpha   90.00
_cell.angle_beta   90.00
_cell.angle_gamma   90.00
#
_symmetry.space_group_name_H-M   'P 1'
#
loop_
_entity.id
_entity.type
_entity.pdbx_description
1 polymer ?
#
loop_
_entity_poly.entity_id
_entity_poly.type
_entity_poly.pdbx_seq_one_letter_code
_entity_poly.pdbx_strand_id
1 'polypeptide(L)'
;MCIRDRELTVPILNGRCLPAVEIRTSESFYNFNAKYVNKDTQLLEFILPNNKKNELEQICLKTMDVMGCRCWLRVDLLQDKNNNFYVLEVNTVPGMTSHSLFPKSAESIGLSYNDLVNEIINGK
;
A
#
# COMPACT_ATOMS: atom_id res chain seq x y z
N MET A 1 11.85 -7.01 13.92
CA MET A 1 11.61 -5.78 13.12
C MET A 1 12.39 -4.65 13.75
N CYS A 2 13.18 -3.92 12.96
CA CYS A 2 13.95 -2.77 13.43
C CYS A 2 13.04 -1.53 13.49
N ILE A 3 13.09 -0.75 14.56
CA ILE A 3 12.31 0.48 14.70
C ILE A 3 12.67 1.56 13.67
N ARG A 4 13.81 1.41 12.99
CA ARG A 4 14.26 2.31 11.92
C ARG A 4 13.71 1.92 10.55
N ASP A 5 13.08 0.76 10.46
CA ASP A 5 12.47 0.31 9.20
C ASP A 5 11.19 1.11 8.95
N ARG A 6 10.94 1.37 7.68
CA ARG A 6 9.70 2.05 7.26
C ARG A 6 8.67 1.02 6.86
N GLU A 7 7.44 1.24 7.27
CA GLU A 7 6.31 0.48 6.75
C GLU A 7 5.70 1.21 5.57
N LEU A 8 5.57 0.49 4.46
CA LEU A 8 4.98 0.98 3.24
C LEU A 8 3.81 0.11 2.85
N THR A 9 2.84 0.71 2.20
CA THR A 9 1.76 -0.04 1.57
C THR A 9 1.62 0.43 0.13
N VAL A 10 1.42 -0.53 -0.76
CA VAL A 10 1.24 -0.26 -2.19
C VAL A 10 -0.05 -0.89 -2.65
N PRO A 11 -1.07 -0.07 -2.95
CA PRO A 11 -2.28 -0.57 -3.59
C PRO A 11 -2.00 -0.92 -5.04
N ILE A 12 -2.61 -2.00 -5.52
CA ILE A 12 -2.57 -2.38 -6.94
C ILE A 12 -4.01 -2.41 -7.45
N LEU A 13 -4.25 -1.72 -8.54
CA LEU A 13 -5.55 -1.59 -9.16
C LEU A 13 -5.45 -1.96 -10.63
N ASN A 14 -6.12 -3.06 -11.01
CA ASN A 14 -6.15 -3.56 -12.39
C ASN A 14 -4.75 -3.70 -13.01
N GLY A 15 -3.82 -4.29 -12.24
CA GLY A 15 -2.45 -4.54 -12.69
C GLY A 15 -1.52 -3.33 -12.65
N ARG A 16 -1.96 -2.22 -12.08
CA ARG A 16 -1.19 -0.99 -11.96
C ARG A 16 -0.94 -0.66 -10.49
N CYS A 17 0.31 -0.43 -10.13
CA CYS A 17 0.65 0.05 -8.79
C CYS A 17 0.25 1.51 -8.63
N LEU A 18 -0.52 1.79 -7.58
CA LEU A 18 -0.80 3.16 -7.15
C LEU A 18 0.37 3.65 -6.28
N PRO A 19 0.44 4.96 -5.99
CA PRO A 19 1.53 5.49 -5.18
C PRO A 19 1.64 4.82 -3.82
N ALA A 20 2.86 4.52 -3.40
CA ALA A 20 3.12 3.96 -2.09
C ALA A 20 2.78 4.95 -1.00
N VAL A 21 2.24 4.45 0.10
CA VAL A 21 1.92 5.24 1.28
C VAL A 21 2.81 4.77 2.43
N GLU A 22 3.51 5.69 3.06
CA GLU A 22 4.26 5.41 4.28
C GLU A 22 3.32 5.47 5.47
N ILE A 23 3.39 4.46 6.32
CA ILE A 23 2.58 4.38 7.53
C ILE A 23 3.45 4.79 8.71
N ARG A 24 3.05 5.84 9.40
CA ARG A 24 3.68 6.28 10.65
C ARG A 24 2.69 6.18 11.78
N THR A 25 3.14 5.58 12.88
CA THR A 25 2.31 5.42 14.08
C THR A 25 3.20 5.52 15.31
N SER A 26 2.62 5.84 16.44
CA SER A 26 3.28 5.78 17.74
C SER A 26 3.57 4.33 18.17
N GLU A 27 2.92 3.37 17.54
CA GLU A 27 3.20 1.95 17.73
C GLU A 27 4.52 1.57 17.07
N SER A 28 5.19 0.54 17.60
CA SER A 28 6.45 0.07 17.03
C SER A 28 6.31 -0.58 15.65
N PHE A 29 5.09 -0.99 15.31
CA PHE A 29 4.74 -1.53 14.00
C PHE A 29 3.24 -1.34 13.75
N TYR A 30 2.83 -1.49 12.48
CA TYR A 30 1.46 -1.28 12.04
C TYR A 30 0.59 -2.50 12.37
N ASN A 31 0.19 -2.60 13.62
CA ASN A 31 -0.65 -3.68 14.12
C ASN A 31 -2.15 -3.36 13.93
N PHE A 32 -3.03 -4.23 14.45
CA PHE A 32 -4.47 -4.05 14.36
C PHE A 32 -4.94 -2.70 14.93
N ASN A 33 -4.40 -2.28 16.07
CA ASN A 33 -4.78 -1.01 16.68
C ASN A 33 -4.39 0.19 15.79
N ALA A 34 -3.18 0.17 15.22
CA ALA A 34 -2.75 1.21 14.32
C ALA A 34 -3.60 1.24 13.04
N LYS A 35 -3.99 0.07 12.53
CA LYS A 35 -4.79 -0.04 11.31
C LYS A 35 -6.23 0.45 11.47
N TYR A 36 -6.85 0.18 12.60
CA TYR A 36 -8.30 0.34 12.74
C TYR A 36 -8.76 1.21 13.92
N VAL A 37 -7.96 1.36 14.94
CA VAL A 37 -8.35 2.00 16.19
C VAL A 37 -7.52 3.24 16.51
N ASN A 38 -6.22 3.20 16.29
CA ASN A 38 -5.31 4.27 16.66
C ASN A 38 -5.44 5.48 15.73
N LYS A 39 -5.88 6.61 16.28
CA LYS A 39 -6.04 7.86 15.54
C LYS A 39 -4.71 8.57 15.29
N ASP A 40 -3.64 8.19 15.97
CA ASP A 40 -2.32 8.79 15.80
C ASP A 40 -1.57 8.22 14.59
N THR A 41 -2.12 7.20 13.94
CA THR A 41 -1.55 6.64 12.71
C THR A 41 -1.60 7.67 11.59
N GLN A 42 -0.44 7.98 11.03
CA GLN A 42 -0.31 8.91 9.91
C GLN A 42 -0.08 8.16 8.61
N LEU A 43 -0.77 8.58 7.56
CA LEU A 43 -0.66 8.02 6.22
C LEU A 43 -0.08 9.09 5.32
N LEU A 44 1.15 8.89 4.87
CA LEU A 44 1.89 9.87 4.08
C LEU A 44 2.21 9.30 2.71
N GLU A 45 1.98 10.09 1.66
CA GLU A 45 2.45 9.75 0.34
C GLU A 45 3.97 9.60 0.38
N PHE A 46 4.47 8.50 -0.16
CA PHE A 46 5.88 8.16 -0.11
C PHE A 46 6.51 8.32 -1.48
N ILE A 47 7.39 9.29 -1.61
CA ILE A 47 8.08 9.59 -2.87
C ILE A 47 9.44 8.89 -2.85
N LEU A 48 9.68 8.07 -3.89
CA LEU A 48 10.93 7.33 -4.07
C LEU A 48 11.67 7.81 -5.31
N PRO A 49 13.01 7.72 -5.32
CA PRO A 49 13.77 7.84 -6.57
C PRO A 49 13.28 6.81 -7.60
N ASN A 50 13.35 7.16 -8.89
CA ASN A 50 12.77 6.34 -9.96
C ASN A 50 13.26 4.88 -9.96
N ASN A 51 14.56 4.65 -9.68
CA ASN A 51 15.10 3.30 -9.62
C ASN A 51 14.49 2.47 -8.49
N LYS A 52 14.29 3.08 -7.33
CA LYS A 52 13.67 2.41 -6.18
C LYS A 52 12.17 2.24 -6.37
N LYS A 53 11.51 3.20 -7.00
CA LYS A 53 10.11 3.10 -7.35
C LYS A 53 9.87 1.93 -8.29
N ASN A 54 10.69 1.78 -9.32
CA ASN A 54 10.59 0.66 -10.26
C ASN A 54 10.83 -0.68 -9.58
N GLU A 55 11.82 -0.76 -8.70
CA GLU A 55 12.09 -1.96 -7.90
C GLU A 55 10.88 -2.34 -7.04
N LEU A 56 10.30 -1.37 -6.34
CA LEU A 56 9.12 -1.58 -5.50
C LEU A 56 7.93 -2.07 -6.32
N GLU A 57 7.65 -1.44 -7.46
CA GLU A 57 6.57 -1.85 -8.35
C GLU A 57 6.77 -3.26 -8.88
N GLN A 58 7.99 -3.62 -9.27
CA GLN A 58 8.30 -4.98 -9.75
C GLN A 58 8.05 -6.02 -8.66
N ILE A 59 8.45 -5.75 -7.43
CA ILE A 59 8.20 -6.65 -6.29
C ILE A 59 6.69 -6.81 -6.08
N CYS A 60 5.94 -5.73 -6.09
CA CYS A 60 4.50 -5.77 -5.87
C CYS A 60 3.77 -6.52 -6.98
N LEU A 61 4.11 -6.28 -8.24
CA LEU A 61 3.48 -6.95 -9.38
C LEU A 61 3.83 -8.44 -9.40
N LYS A 62 5.05 -8.79 -9.07
CA LYS A 62 5.46 -10.19 -8.96
C LYS A 62 4.71 -10.89 -7.82
N THR A 63 4.53 -10.22 -6.70
CA THR A 63 3.75 -10.73 -5.57
C THR A 63 2.32 -11.01 -5.99
N MET A 64 1.70 -10.08 -6.70
CA MET A 64 0.36 -10.25 -7.23
C MET A 64 0.26 -11.46 -8.15
N ASP A 65 1.22 -11.62 -9.05
CA ASP A 65 1.26 -12.72 -10.00
C ASP A 65 1.41 -14.07 -9.30
N VAL A 66 2.38 -14.18 -8.38
CA VAL A 66 2.64 -15.41 -7.61
C VAL A 66 1.42 -15.82 -6.77
N MET A 67 0.71 -14.83 -6.21
CA MET A 67 -0.50 -15.08 -5.43
C MET A 67 -1.72 -15.42 -6.28
N GLY A 68 -1.62 -15.28 -7.60
CA GLY A 68 -2.76 -15.53 -8.49
C GLY A 68 -3.88 -14.51 -8.33
N CYS A 69 -3.59 -13.34 -7.79
CA CYS A 69 -4.58 -12.30 -7.56
C CYS A 69 -4.82 -11.47 -8.81
N ARG A 70 -6.03 -10.94 -8.91
CA ARG A 70 -6.44 -10.07 -10.03
C ARG A 70 -7.21 -8.89 -9.47
N CYS A 71 -7.44 -7.91 -10.31
CA CYS A 71 -8.23 -6.71 -10.06
C CYS A 71 -7.60 -5.77 -9.05
N TRP A 72 -7.69 -6.04 -7.76
CA TRP A 72 -7.20 -5.12 -6.76
C TRP A 72 -6.71 -5.86 -5.52
N LEU A 73 -5.66 -5.34 -4.93
CA LEU A 73 -5.10 -5.82 -3.67
C LEU A 73 -4.16 -4.77 -3.09
N ARG A 74 -3.71 -4.99 -1.89
CA ARG A 74 -2.74 -4.12 -1.25
C ARG A 74 -1.57 -4.96 -0.75
N VAL A 75 -0.36 -4.55 -1.11
CA VAL A 75 0.87 -5.19 -0.63
C VAL A 75 1.47 -4.32 0.47
N ASP A 76 1.69 -4.89 1.64
CA ASP A 76 2.34 -4.22 2.75
C ASP A 76 3.78 -4.69 2.84
N LEU A 77 4.72 -3.73 2.93
CA LEU A 77 6.14 -3.99 2.87
C LEU A 77 6.89 -3.24 3.97
N LEU A 78 8.09 -3.74 4.25
CA LEU A 78 9.09 -3.00 5.01
C LEU A 78 10.20 -2.53 4.09
N GLN A 79 10.71 -1.34 4.35
CA GLN A 79 11.96 -0.87 3.77
C GLN A 79 12.97 -0.72 4.90
N ASP A 80 14.10 -1.42 4.81
CA ASP A 80 15.14 -1.34 5.83
C ASP A 80 16.03 -0.11 5.63
N LYS A 81 16.98 0.07 6.53
CA LYS A 81 17.94 1.19 6.49
C LYS A 81 18.84 1.19 5.25
N ASN A 82 18.97 0.05 4.57
CA ASN A 82 19.74 -0.10 3.34
C ASN A 82 18.86 0.03 2.09
N ASN A 83 17.60 0.47 2.27
CA ASN A 83 16.61 0.63 1.21
C ASN A 83 16.18 -0.67 0.52
N ASN A 84 16.32 -1.81 1.19
CA ASN A 84 15.81 -3.08 0.71
C ASN A 84 14.34 -3.25 1.11
N PHE A 85 13.55 -3.87 0.22
CA PHE A 85 12.13 -4.08 0.45
C PHE A 85 11.84 -5.53 0.82
N TYR A 86 10.95 -5.72 1.78
CA TYR A 86 10.50 -7.04 2.24
C TYR A 86 8.99 -7.05 2.30
N VAL A 87 8.36 -8.02 1.62
CA VAL A 87 6.92 -8.17 1.67
C VAL A 87 6.51 -8.75 3.03
N LEU A 88 5.61 -8.06 3.72
CA LEU A 88 5.07 -8.50 5.00
C LEU A 88 3.79 -9.29 4.83
N GLU A 89 2.84 -8.72 4.09
CA GLU A 89 1.54 -9.35 3.88
C GLU A 89 0.88 -8.83 2.60
N VAL A 90 -0.07 -9.60 2.12
CA VAL A 90 -0.92 -9.23 1.00
C VAL A 90 -2.36 -9.19 1.50
N ASN A 91 -3.03 -8.07 1.28
CA ASN A 91 -4.44 -7.92 1.64
C ASN A 91 -5.28 -7.96 0.37
N THR A 92 -6.03 -9.03 0.20
CA THR A 92 -6.85 -9.26 -1.00
C THR A 92 -8.23 -8.62 -0.92
N VAL A 93 -8.61 -8.11 0.25
CA VAL A 93 -9.85 -7.34 0.46
C VAL A 93 -9.50 -6.08 1.25
N PRO A 94 -8.79 -5.12 0.60
CA PRO A 94 -8.40 -3.91 1.30
C PRO A 94 -9.58 -3.09 1.77
N GLY A 95 -9.42 -2.42 2.92
CA GLY A 95 -10.44 -1.52 3.45
C GLY A 95 -10.74 -0.36 2.50
N MET A 96 -11.99 0.06 2.48
CA MET A 96 -12.49 1.10 1.58
C MET A 96 -13.20 2.23 2.33
N THR A 97 -12.84 2.47 3.58
CA THR A 97 -13.36 3.63 4.32
C THR A 97 -12.61 4.90 3.91
N SER A 98 -13.13 6.06 4.28
CA SER A 98 -12.48 7.36 3.99
C SER A 98 -11.07 7.48 4.61
N HIS A 99 -10.75 6.66 5.61
CA HIS A 99 -9.45 6.65 6.28
C HIS A 99 -8.56 5.49 5.85
N SER A 100 -9.01 4.69 4.88
CA SER A 100 -8.27 3.53 4.42
C SER A 100 -7.16 3.91 3.46
N LEU A 101 -6.12 3.07 3.41
CA LEU A 101 -4.91 3.30 2.63
C LEU A 101 -5.16 3.30 1.13
N PHE A 102 -6.02 2.41 0.65
CA PHE A 102 -6.29 2.27 -0.78
C PHE A 102 -6.95 3.52 -1.36
N PRO A 103 -8.07 4.02 -0.80
CA PRO A 103 -8.67 5.25 -1.28
C PRO A 103 -7.73 6.47 -1.19
N LYS A 104 -6.92 6.55 -0.14
CA LYS A 104 -5.97 7.64 0.02
C LYS A 104 -4.92 7.66 -1.09
N SER A 105 -4.37 6.51 -1.43
CA SER A 105 -3.40 6.42 -2.53
C SER A 105 -4.05 6.76 -3.88
N ALA A 106 -5.26 6.28 -4.12
CA ALA A 106 -6.00 6.60 -5.35
C ALA A 106 -6.28 8.11 -5.48
N GLU A 107 -6.66 8.73 -4.38
CA GLU A 107 -6.90 10.18 -4.35
C GLU A 107 -5.66 10.98 -4.74
N SER A 108 -4.48 10.53 -4.33
CA SER A 108 -3.22 11.22 -4.65
C SER A 108 -2.92 11.31 -6.15
N ILE A 109 -3.51 10.44 -6.97
CA ILE A 109 -3.38 10.47 -8.43
C ILE A 109 -4.65 10.98 -9.13
N GLY A 110 -5.58 11.59 -8.37
CA GLY A 110 -6.78 12.20 -8.93
C GLY A 110 -7.96 11.27 -9.11
N LEU A 111 -7.91 10.05 -8.61
CA LEU A 111 -9.06 9.14 -8.61
C LEU A 111 -9.94 9.45 -7.39
N SER A 112 -11.18 9.85 -7.63
CA SER A 112 -12.16 10.00 -6.55
C SER A 112 -12.53 8.63 -5.98
N TYR A 113 -13.18 8.63 -4.82
CA TYR A 113 -13.70 7.39 -4.24
C TYR A 113 -14.65 6.67 -5.21
N ASN A 114 -15.53 7.42 -5.87
CA ASN A 114 -16.46 6.85 -6.86
C ASN A 114 -15.71 6.26 -8.07
N ASP A 115 -14.69 6.95 -8.56
CA ASP A 115 -13.86 6.44 -9.67
C ASP A 115 -13.17 5.14 -9.27
N LEU A 116 -12.62 5.08 -8.07
CA LEU A 116 -11.95 3.90 -7.54
C LEU A 116 -12.92 2.71 -7.46
N VAL A 117 -14.10 2.92 -6.88
CA VAL A 117 -15.11 1.86 -6.76
C VAL A 117 -15.54 1.37 -8.14
N ASN A 118 -15.73 2.28 -9.09
CA ASN A 118 -16.09 1.90 -10.46
C ASN A 118 -14.99 1.05 -11.12
N GLU A 119 -13.74 1.39 -10.93
CA GLU A 119 -12.63 0.60 -11.47
C GLU A 119 -12.57 -0.79 -10.84
N ILE A 120 -12.82 -0.91 -9.55
CA ILE A 120 -12.85 -2.20 -8.85
C ILE A 120 -13.98 -3.08 -9.38
N ILE A 121 -15.17 -2.51 -9.53
CA ILE A 121 -16.34 -3.25 -10.00
C ILE A 121 -16.16 -3.71 -11.45
N ASN A 122 -15.59 -2.87 -12.30
CA ASN A 122 -15.39 -3.15 -13.72
C ASN A 122 -14.09 -3.92 -14.01
N GLY A 123 -13.23 -4.07 -13.03
CA GLY A 123 -11.99 -4.84 -13.15
C GLY A 123 -12.29 -6.34 -13.26
N LYS A 124 -11.49 -7.03 -14.07
CA LYS A 124 -11.65 -8.47 -14.29
C LYS A 124 -10.41 -9.25 -13.90
#